data_34811eed6263697387249722646c8808
#
_entry.id   34811eed6263697387249722646c8808
#
_cell.length_a   1.000
_cell.length_b   1.000
_cell.length_c   1.000
_cell.angle_alpha   90.00
_cell.angle_beta   90.00
_cell.angle_gamma   90.00
#
_symmetry.space_group_name_H-M   'P 1'
#
loop_
_entity.id
_entity.type
_entity.pdbx_description
1 polymer ?
#
loop_
_entity_poly.entity_id
_entity_poly.type
_entity_poly.pdbx_seq_one_letter_code
_entity_poly.pdbx_strand_id
1 'polypeptide(L)'
;AELGQKLRTFRGVKTGEIDNFFMNVLSGFTDFIDNIVGQMNMIGWIISAFSLLVGGFGIANIMFVSVKERTNLIGIQKALGAKNKFILFQFLFEAVILSLIGGIVGMFLVWIIALILSSALDFEFVLSASNMLLGSGLAALIGLISGIIPAISASKLDPVEAIRSGM
;
A
#
# COMPACT_ATOMS: atom_id res chain seq x y z
N ALA A 1 18.94 31.82 -2.72
CA ALA A 1 18.92 33.28 -2.89
C ALA A 1 19.82 33.99 -1.88
N GLU A 2 19.78 33.69 -0.60
CA GLU A 2 20.53 34.37 0.49
C GLU A 2 22.03 34.14 0.43
N LEU A 3 22.50 32.95 0.07
CA LEU A 3 23.91 32.63 -0.12
C LEU A 3 24.51 33.37 -1.31
N GLY A 4 23.76 33.57 -2.39
CA GLY A 4 24.20 34.33 -3.56
C GLY A 4 24.42 35.81 -3.23
N GLN A 5 23.53 36.42 -2.46
CA GLN A 5 23.67 37.80 -2.02
C GLN A 5 24.87 38.00 -1.07
N LYS A 6 25.07 37.08 -0.12
CA LYS A 6 26.24 37.11 0.79
C LYS A 6 27.58 36.98 0.03
N LEU A 7 27.63 36.11 -0.98
CA LEU A 7 28.84 35.94 -1.82
C LEU A 7 29.09 37.14 -2.72
N ARG A 8 28.04 37.80 -3.24
CA ARG A 8 28.18 39.08 -3.99
C ARG A 8 28.79 40.19 -3.13
N THR A 9 28.29 40.32 -1.90
CA THR A 9 28.81 41.33 -0.96
C THR A 9 30.23 41.03 -0.54
N PHE A 10 30.61 39.77 -0.36
CA PHE A 10 31.95 39.34 0.03
C PHE A 10 32.98 39.53 -1.11
N ARG A 11 32.58 39.42 -2.37
CA ARG A 11 33.42 39.61 -3.56
C ARG A 11 33.37 41.02 -4.16
N GLY A 12 32.60 41.95 -3.60
CA GLY A 12 32.53 43.36 -4.05
C GLY A 12 31.91 43.52 -5.43
N VAL A 13 31.08 42.60 -5.90
CA VAL A 13 30.37 42.69 -7.20
C VAL A 13 29.26 43.70 -7.10
N LYS A 14 29.30 44.75 -7.91
CA LYS A 14 28.32 45.87 -7.91
C LYS A 14 26.96 45.41 -8.45
N THR A 15 25.91 46.06 -7.97
CA THR A 15 24.52 45.82 -8.44
C THR A 15 24.43 46.09 -9.95
N GLY A 16 24.22 45.05 -10.76
CA GLY A 16 24.15 45.13 -12.23
C GLY A 16 25.29 44.45 -12.99
N GLU A 17 26.37 44.02 -12.33
CA GLU A 17 27.40 43.20 -12.93
C GLU A 17 27.04 41.71 -12.97
N ILE A 18 27.50 41.03 -14.02
CA ILE A 18 27.32 39.57 -14.20
C ILE A 18 28.12 38.86 -13.12
N ASP A 19 27.46 37.91 -12.43
CA ASP A 19 28.10 37.10 -11.39
C ASP A 19 29.32 36.36 -11.96
N ASN A 20 30.50 36.64 -11.42
CA ASN A 20 31.76 36.02 -11.83
C ASN A 20 32.04 34.70 -11.10
N PHE A 21 30.99 34.07 -10.56
CA PHE A 21 31.06 32.76 -9.90
C PHE A 21 29.93 31.85 -10.36
N PHE A 22 30.28 30.61 -10.66
CA PHE A 22 29.36 29.59 -11.12
C PHE A 22 28.64 28.94 -9.94
N MET A 23 27.54 29.54 -9.44
CA MET A 23 26.61 28.82 -8.53
C MET A 23 25.56 27.99 -9.28
N ASN A 24 25.44 28.18 -10.58
CA ASN A 24 24.35 27.59 -11.36
C ASN A 24 24.60 26.12 -11.76
N VAL A 25 25.79 25.60 -11.68
CA VAL A 25 26.11 24.24 -12.12
C VAL A 25 25.64 23.20 -11.09
N LEU A 26 25.80 23.52 -9.79
CA LEU A 26 25.33 22.60 -8.73
C LEU A 26 23.79 22.55 -8.62
N SER A 27 23.11 23.70 -8.75
CA SER A 27 21.65 23.73 -8.71
C SER A 27 21.01 22.97 -9.89
N GLY A 28 21.57 23.15 -11.10
CA GLY A 28 21.08 22.41 -12.27
C GLY A 28 21.30 20.90 -12.17
N PHE A 29 22.39 20.48 -11.51
CA PHE A 29 22.64 19.06 -11.28
C PHE A 29 21.72 18.48 -10.19
N THR A 30 21.47 19.19 -9.10
CA THR A 30 20.51 18.77 -8.08
C THR A 30 19.09 18.72 -8.63
N ASP A 31 18.67 19.74 -9.40
CA ASP A 31 17.35 19.74 -10.06
C ASP A 31 17.19 18.55 -11.04
N PHE A 32 18.26 18.18 -11.75
CA PHE A 32 18.26 17.02 -12.63
C PHE A 32 18.11 15.71 -11.84
N ILE A 33 18.84 15.54 -10.75
CA ILE A 33 18.74 14.37 -9.88
C ILE A 33 17.33 14.30 -9.24
N ASP A 34 16.80 15.41 -8.73
CA ASP A 34 15.49 15.48 -8.12
C ASP A 34 14.38 15.13 -9.12
N ASN A 35 14.52 15.55 -10.37
CA ASN A 35 13.60 15.16 -11.45
C ASN A 35 13.64 13.66 -11.74
N ILE A 36 14.83 13.05 -11.80
CA ILE A 36 14.98 11.61 -12.01
C ILE A 36 14.35 10.84 -10.84
N VAL A 37 14.68 11.21 -9.61
CA VAL A 37 14.13 10.58 -8.40
C VAL A 37 12.61 10.74 -8.35
N GLY A 38 12.08 11.91 -8.71
CA GLY A 38 10.66 12.17 -8.81
C GLY A 38 9.95 11.27 -9.83
N GLN A 39 10.55 11.09 -11.02
CA GLN A 39 10.02 10.19 -12.05
C GLN A 39 10.08 8.73 -11.62
N MET A 40 11.18 8.27 -11.02
CA MET A 40 11.30 6.92 -10.47
C MET A 40 10.26 6.66 -9.38
N ASN A 41 10.02 7.63 -8.52
CA ASN A 41 9.01 7.55 -7.46
C ASN A 41 7.60 7.43 -8.04
N MET A 42 7.27 8.21 -9.06
CA MET A 42 5.99 8.15 -9.77
C MET A 42 5.77 6.77 -10.42
N ILE A 43 6.78 6.24 -11.11
CA ILE A 43 6.72 4.89 -11.70
C ILE A 43 6.53 3.84 -10.61
N GLY A 44 7.24 3.96 -9.49
CA GLY A 44 7.08 3.07 -8.33
C GLY A 44 5.67 3.08 -7.77
N TRP A 45 5.03 4.25 -7.64
CA TRP A 45 3.64 4.36 -7.22
C TRP A 45 2.65 3.72 -8.20
N ILE A 46 2.87 3.88 -9.51
CA ILE A 46 2.03 3.26 -10.54
C ILE A 46 2.12 1.73 -10.45
N ILE A 47 3.33 1.18 -10.41
CA ILE A 47 3.54 -0.27 -10.28
C ILE A 47 2.91 -0.80 -9.00
N SER A 48 3.07 -0.09 -7.88
CA SER A 48 2.49 -0.46 -6.58
C SER A 48 0.96 -0.46 -6.62
N ALA A 49 0.34 0.54 -7.26
CA ALA A 49 -1.10 0.61 -7.42
C ALA A 49 -1.66 -0.58 -8.20
N PHE A 50 -1.04 -0.95 -9.32
CA PHE A 50 -1.43 -2.14 -10.09
C PHE A 50 -1.23 -3.43 -9.29
N SER A 51 -0.12 -3.56 -8.57
CA SER A 51 0.16 -4.73 -7.72
C SER A 51 -0.88 -4.88 -6.62
N LEU A 52 -1.28 -3.78 -5.98
CA LEU A 52 -2.34 -3.76 -4.97
C LEU A 52 -3.69 -4.16 -5.56
N LEU A 53 -4.02 -3.69 -6.76
CA LEU A 53 -5.25 -4.09 -7.46
C LEU A 53 -5.27 -5.61 -7.71
N VAL A 54 -4.20 -6.17 -8.26
CA VAL A 54 -4.10 -7.62 -8.52
C VAL A 54 -4.20 -8.41 -7.21
N GLY A 55 -3.50 -7.99 -6.15
CA GLY A 55 -3.58 -8.59 -4.82
C GLY A 55 -5.00 -8.51 -4.24
N GLY A 56 -5.67 -7.37 -4.40
CA GLY A 56 -7.06 -7.17 -3.98
C GLY A 56 -8.04 -8.11 -4.69
N PHE A 57 -7.89 -8.31 -5.99
CA PHE A 57 -8.68 -9.30 -6.74
C PHE A 57 -8.41 -10.72 -6.24
N GLY A 58 -7.16 -11.05 -5.87
CA GLY A 58 -6.82 -12.34 -5.26
C GLY A 58 -7.58 -12.56 -3.95
N ILE A 59 -7.58 -11.57 -3.06
CA ILE A 59 -8.33 -11.62 -1.79
C ILE A 59 -9.83 -11.79 -2.05
N ALA A 60 -10.41 -10.99 -2.95
CA ALA A 60 -11.82 -11.08 -3.29
C ALA A 60 -12.19 -12.48 -3.80
N ASN A 61 -11.38 -13.08 -4.66
CA ASN A 61 -11.60 -14.41 -5.20
C ASN A 61 -11.57 -15.48 -4.11
N ILE A 62 -10.57 -15.45 -3.21
CA ILE A 62 -10.48 -16.35 -2.06
C ILE A 62 -11.72 -16.20 -1.17
N MET A 63 -12.15 -14.97 -0.91
CA MET A 63 -13.32 -14.69 -0.09
C MET A 63 -14.63 -15.20 -0.73
N PHE A 64 -14.79 -15.09 -2.06
CA PHE A 64 -15.94 -15.68 -2.75
C PHE A 64 -15.96 -17.19 -2.63
N VAL A 65 -14.83 -17.86 -2.74
CA VAL A 65 -14.72 -19.30 -2.54
C VAL A 65 -15.07 -19.65 -1.09
N SER A 66 -14.48 -18.94 -0.11
CA SER A 66 -14.77 -19.15 1.32
C SER A 66 -16.26 -18.99 1.64
N VAL A 67 -16.93 -17.98 1.09
CA VAL A 67 -18.38 -17.80 1.25
C VAL A 67 -19.16 -18.97 0.68
N LYS A 68 -18.79 -19.47 -0.50
CA LYS A 68 -19.44 -20.65 -1.13
C LYS A 68 -19.26 -21.90 -0.30
N GLU A 69 -18.06 -22.18 0.17
CA GLU A 69 -17.78 -23.36 1.00
C GLU A 69 -18.51 -23.33 2.34
N ARG A 70 -18.74 -22.13 2.91
CA ARG A 70 -19.39 -21.93 4.20
C ARG A 70 -20.87 -21.56 4.09
N THR A 71 -21.49 -21.66 2.90
CA THR A 71 -22.88 -21.28 2.65
C THR A 71 -23.85 -21.95 3.62
N ASN A 72 -23.69 -23.25 3.87
CA ASN A 72 -24.51 -23.98 4.81
C ASN A 72 -24.38 -23.46 6.26
N LEU A 73 -23.16 -23.23 6.72
CA LEU A 73 -22.90 -22.65 8.05
C LEU A 73 -23.54 -21.27 8.21
N ILE A 74 -23.44 -20.42 7.18
CA ILE A 74 -24.08 -19.11 7.15
C ILE A 74 -25.59 -19.24 7.24
N GLY A 75 -26.18 -20.22 6.52
CA GLY A 75 -27.61 -20.54 6.58
C GLY A 75 -28.05 -20.92 7.98
N ILE A 76 -27.31 -21.81 8.65
CA ILE A 76 -27.58 -22.22 10.03
C ILE A 76 -27.48 -21.04 11.00
N GLN A 77 -26.41 -20.22 10.90
CA GLN A 77 -26.24 -19.03 11.74
C GLN A 77 -27.44 -18.07 11.61
N LYS A 78 -27.91 -17.86 10.38
CA LYS A 78 -29.07 -17.01 10.12
C LYS A 78 -30.40 -17.62 10.61
N ALA A 79 -30.57 -18.91 10.47
CA ALA A 79 -31.75 -19.63 11.02
C ALA A 79 -31.80 -19.53 12.54
N LEU A 80 -30.65 -19.48 13.22
CA LEU A 80 -30.51 -19.21 14.66
C LEU A 80 -30.66 -17.73 15.05
N GLY A 81 -30.91 -16.84 14.08
CA GLY A 81 -31.20 -15.44 14.34
C GLY A 81 -30.00 -14.48 14.16
N ALA A 82 -28.91 -14.92 13.55
CA ALA A 82 -27.78 -14.02 13.25
C ALA A 82 -28.22 -12.92 12.29
N LYS A 83 -27.95 -11.66 12.67
CA LYS A 83 -28.27 -10.48 11.85
C LYS A 83 -27.32 -10.39 10.63
N ASN A 84 -27.83 -9.89 9.51
CA ASN A 84 -27.02 -9.68 8.31
C ASN A 84 -25.73 -8.88 8.55
N LYS A 85 -25.80 -7.88 9.44
CA LYS A 85 -24.62 -7.08 9.84
C LYS A 85 -23.55 -7.93 10.52
N PHE A 86 -23.94 -8.92 11.32
CA PHE A 86 -22.99 -9.80 12.00
C PHE A 86 -22.19 -10.62 10.97
N ILE A 87 -22.90 -11.26 10.02
CA ILE A 87 -22.28 -12.03 8.94
C ILE A 87 -21.36 -11.14 8.08
N LEU A 88 -21.82 -9.93 7.74
CA LEU A 88 -21.04 -8.97 6.97
C LEU A 88 -19.72 -8.63 7.65
N PHE A 89 -19.76 -8.26 8.93
CA PHE A 89 -18.55 -7.93 9.68
C PHE A 89 -17.63 -9.13 9.87
N GLN A 90 -18.16 -10.32 10.07
CA GLN A 90 -17.38 -11.55 10.19
C GLN A 90 -16.47 -11.75 8.96
N PHE A 91 -17.05 -11.71 7.75
CA PHE A 91 -16.29 -11.88 6.52
C PHE A 91 -15.39 -10.68 6.20
N LEU A 92 -15.81 -9.49 6.56
CA LEU A 92 -15.01 -8.29 6.36
C LEU A 92 -13.75 -8.31 7.24
N PHE A 93 -13.86 -8.69 8.51
CA PHE A 93 -12.72 -8.90 9.40
C PHE A 93 -11.78 -9.99 8.88
N GLU A 94 -12.34 -11.10 8.37
CA GLU A 94 -11.55 -12.18 7.78
C GLU A 94 -10.71 -11.69 6.61
N ALA A 95 -11.28 -10.87 5.70
CA ALA A 95 -10.56 -10.27 4.58
C ALA A 95 -9.45 -9.32 5.03
N VAL A 96 -9.71 -8.48 6.04
CA VAL A 96 -8.71 -7.55 6.59
C VAL A 96 -7.57 -8.31 7.27
N ILE A 97 -7.87 -9.35 8.03
CA ILE A 97 -6.85 -10.18 8.70
C ILE A 97 -5.97 -10.87 7.65
N LEU A 98 -6.57 -11.48 6.62
CA LEU A 98 -5.83 -12.11 5.51
C LEU A 98 -4.91 -11.11 4.83
N SER A 99 -5.39 -9.91 4.55
CA SER A 99 -4.62 -8.85 3.94
C SER A 99 -3.45 -8.36 4.83
N LEU A 100 -3.69 -8.23 6.13
CA LEU A 100 -2.64 -7.85 7.09
C LEU A 100 -1.56 -8.92 7.21
N ILE A 101 -1.94 -10.21 7.26
CA ILE A 101 -0.98 -11.31 7.27
C ILE A 101 -0.12 -11.27 6.00
N GLY A 102 -0.75 -11.12 4.83
CA GLY A 102 -0.02 -10.96 3.57
C GLY A 102 0.90 -9.74 3.57
N GLY A 103 0.44 -8.61 4.12
CA GLY A 103 1.24 -7.40 4.29
C GLY A 103 2.46 -7.59 5.20
N ILE A 104 2.30 -8.30 6.32
CA ILE A 104 3.41 -8.62 7.24
C ILE A 104 4.43 -9.52 6.54
N VAL A 105 3.98 -10.56 5.85
CA VAL A 105 4.87 -11.45 5.08
C VAL A 105 5.59 -10.67 3.98
N GLY A 106 4.88 -9.80 3.26
CA GLY A 106 5.48 -8.93 2.25
C GLY A 106 6.56 -8.00 2.82
N MET A 107 6.28 -7.34 3.95
CA MET A 107 7.27 -6.49 4.64
C MET A 107 8.49 -7.29 5.11
N PHE A 108 8.28 -8.52 5.59
CA PHE A 108 9.38 -9.39 6.01
C PHE A 108 10.27 -9.78 4.83
N LEU A 109 9.69 -10.08 3.68
CA LEU A 109 10.43 -10.36 2.44
C LEU A 109 11.23 -9.12 1.99
N VAL A 110 10.62 -7.94 1.99
CA VAL A 110 11.32 -6.69 1.65
C VAL A 110 12.48 -6.44 2.62
N TRP A 111 12.30 -6.71 3.90
CA TRP A 111 13.36 -6.55 4.90
C TRP A 111 14.55 -7.50 4.62
N ILE A 112 14.29 -8.77 4.28
CA ILE A 112 15.34 -9.72 3.90
C ILE A 112 16.09 -9.24 2.66
N ILE A 113 15.36 -8.79 1.62
CA ILE A 113 15.96 -8.28 0.39
C ILE A 113 16.82 -7.04 0.70
N ALA A 114 16.34 -6.13 1.53
CA ALA A 114 17.07 -4.95 1.95
C ALA A 114 18.40 -5.31 2.67
N LEU A 115 18.39 -6.32 3.53
CA LEU A 115 19.62 -6.81 4.19
C LEU A 115 20.63 -7.38 3.19
N ILE A 116 20.18 -8.17 2.21
CA ILE A 116 21.04 -8.74 1.19
C ILE A 116 21.66 -7.63 0.32
N LEU A 117 20.85 -6.69 -0.14
CA LEU A 117 21.32 -5.57 -0.94
C LEU A 117 22.29 -4.66 -0.17
N SER A 118 21.98 -4.38 1.09
CA SER A 118 22.83 -3.56 1.96
C SER A 118 24.23 -4.19 2.10
N SER A 119 24.30 -5.51 2.29
CA SER A 119 25.57 -6.20 2.41
C SER A 119 26.36 -6.33 1.08
N ALA A 120 25.66 -6.31 -0.06
CA ALA A 120 26.27 -6.47 -1.37
C ALA A 120 26.75 -5.14 -2.01
N LEU A 121 26.07 -4.04 -1.68
CA LEU A 121 26.27 -2.73 -2.32
C LEU A 121 26.92 -1.68 -1.41
N ASP A 122 27.28 -2.02 -0.15
CA ASP A 122 27.77 -1.08 0.87
C ASP A 122 26.85 0.16 1.05
N PHE A 123 25.53 -0.03 0.87
CA PHE A 123 24.53 1.02 0.96
C PHE A 123 23.47 0.65 2.01
N GLU A 124 23.26 1.52 2.99
CA GLU A 124 22.28 1.27 4.06
C GLU A 124 20.84 1.46 3.57
N PHE A 125 20.14 0.35 3.34
CA PHE A 125 18.70 0.35 3.10
C PHE A 125 17.95 0.29 4.44
N VAL A 126 17.40 1.42 4.88
CA VAL A 126 16.65 1.50 6.13
C VAL A 126 15.15 1.47 5.88
N LEU A 127 14.47 0.47 6.43
CA LEU A 127 13.01 0.44 6.50
C LEU A 127 12.53 1.44 7.57
N SER A 128 11.99 2.57 7.13
CA SER A 128 11.40 3.56 8.03
C SER A 128 10.11 3.03 8.66
N ALA A 129 9.91 3.30 9.97
CA ALA A 129 8.66 3.00 10.67
C ALA A 129 7.43 3.63 9.98
N SER A 130 7.60 4.80 9.37
CA SER A 130 6.55 5.46 8.57
C SER A 130 6.11 4.60 7.38
N ASN A 131 7.07 3.99 6.65
CA ASN A 131 6.77 3.10 5.53
C ASN A 131 6.08 1.81 5.98
N MET A 132 6.44 1.28 7.16
CA MET A 132 5.80 0.10 7.73
C MET A 132 4.34 0.38 8.11
N LEU A 133 4.07 1.53 8.72
CA LEU A 133 2.70 1.98 9.05
C LEU A 133 1.87 2.22 7.79
N LEU A 134 2.45 2.88 6.78
CA LEU A 134 1.79 3.14 5.50
C LEU A 134 1.46 1.82 4.79
N GLY A 135 2.41 0.89 4.72
CA GLY A 135 2.20 -0.43 4.11
C GLY A 135 1.12 -1.24 4.82
N SER A 136 1.12 -1.25 6.17
CA SER A 136 0.08 -1.93 6.96
C SER A 136 -1.29 -1.29 6.77
N GLY A 137 -1.36 0.04 6.74
CA GLY A 137 -2.59 0.79 6.49
C GLY A 137 -3.16 0.51 5.11
N LEU A 138 -2.32 0.52 4.07
CA LEU A 138 -2.73 0.15 2.70
C LEU A 138 -3.19 -1.30 2.61
N ALA A 139 -2.51 -2.24 3.27
CA ALA A 139 -2.92 -3.63 3.31
C ALA A 139 -4.32 -3.77 3.94
N ALA A 140 -4.57 -3.15 5.10
CA ALA A 140 -5.88 -3.16 5.74
C ALA A 140 -6.97 -2.56 4.86
N LEU A 141 -6.68 -1.44 4.19
CA LEU A 141 -7.61 -0.75 3.29
C LEU A 141 -7.96 -1.61 2.07
N ILE A 142 -6.97 -2.25 1.45
CA ILE A 142 -7.20 -3.17 0.33
C ILE A 142 -8.01 -4.40 0.78
N GLY A 143 -7.69 -4.99 1.94
CA GLY A 143 -8.47 -6.09 2.51
C GLY A 143 -9.93 -5.71 2.70
N LEU A 144 -10.19 -4.51 3.21
CA LEU A 144 -11.53 -3.99 3.42
C LEU A 144 -12.28 -3.78 2.09
N ILE A 145 -11.66 -3.12 1.11
CA ILE A 145 -12.27 -2.86 -0.21
C ILE A 145 -12.55 -4.19 -0.93
N SER A 146 -11.59 -5.10 -0.95
CA SER A 146 -11.69 -6.39 -1.65
C SER A 146 -12.69 -7.34 -0.99
N GLY A 147 -12.81 -7.27 0.35
CA GLY A 147 -13.73 -8.10 1.12
C GLY A 147 -15.19 -7.61 1.11
N ILE A 148 -15.45 -6.36 0.72
CA ILE A 148 -16.79 -5.75 0.83
C ILE A 148 -17.85 -6.49 0.00
N ILE A 149 -17.52 -6.81 -1.26
CA ILE A 149 -18.47 -7.45 -2.19
C ILE A 149 -18.79 -8.88 -1.74
N PRO A 150 -17.81 -9.77 -1.48
CA PRO A 150 -18.11 -11.11 -0.98
C PRO A 150 -18.79 -11.10 0.39
N ALA A 151 -18.44 -10.19 1.30
CA ALA A 151 -19.08 -10.07 2.61
C ALA A 151 -20.56 -9.65 2.50
N ILE A 152 -20.89 -8.73 1.60
CA ILE A 152 -22.28 -8.36 1.31
C ILE A 152 -23.03 -9.56 0.72
N SER A 153 -22.43 -10.30 -0.21
CA SER A 153 -23.01 -11.50 -0.79
C SER A 153 -23.33 -12.53 0.29
N ALA A 154 -22.39 -12.82 1.19
CA ALA A 154 -22.60 -13.72 2.33
C ALA A 154 -23.74 -13.24 3.25
N SER A 155 -23.77 -11.93 3.52
CA SER A 155 -24.77 -11.35 4.42
C SER A 155 -26.21 -11.39 3.88
N LYS A 156 -26.39 -11.49 2.57
CA LYS A 156 -27.69 -11.52 1.90
C LYS A 156 -28.21 -12.92 1.55
N LEU A 157 -27.45 -13.98 1.85
CA LEU A 157 -27.89 -15.36 1.61
C LEU A 157 -29.20 -15.66 2.33
N ASP A 158 -30.12 -16.32 1.63
CA ASP A 158 -31.37 -16.83 2.24
C ASP A 158 -31.06 -18.09 3.08
N PRO A 159 -31.48 -18.15 4.35
CA PRO A 159 -31.21 -19.30 5.22
C PRO A 159 -31.72 -20.62 4.64
N VAL A 160 -32.91 -20.61 4.02
CA VAL A 160 -33.56 -21.83 3.50
C VAL A 160 -32.78 -22.36 2.28
N GLU A 161 -32.45 -21.48 1.34
CA GLU A 161 -31.66 -21.84 0.16
C GLU A 161 -30.24 -22.26 0.53
N ALA A 162 -29.62 -21.56 1.49
CA ALA A 162 -28.27 -21.85 1.95
C ALA A 162 -28.14 -23.24 2.58
N ILE A 163 -29.13 -23.68 3.37
CA ILE A 163 -29.13 -25.02 3.97
C ILE A 163 -29.43 -26.10 2.91
N ARG A 164 -30.31 -25.82 1.97
CA ARG A 164 -30.68 -26.76 0.91
C ARG A 164 -29.58 -27.00 -0.12
N SER A 165 -28.77 -26.00 -0.38
CA SER A 165 -27.63 -26.11 -1.32
C SER A 165 -26.45 -26.93 -0.79
N GLY A 166 -26.43 -27.27 0.49
CA GLY A 166 -25.42 -28.09 1.16
C GLY A 166 -25.79 -29.58 1.30
N MET A 167 -26.96 -29.95 0.81
CA MET A 167 -27.42 -31.36 0.69
C MET A 167 -27.27 -31.82 -0.76
#